data_e786eb2a34d91704bbb0c7a934844e8a
#
_entry.id   e786eb2a34d91704bbb0c7a934844e8a
#
_cell.length_a   1.000
_cell.length_b   1.000
_cell.length_c   1.000
_cell.angle_alpha   90.00
_cell.angle_beta   90.00
_cell.angle_gamma   90.00
#
_symmetry.space_group_name_H-M   'P 1'
#
loop_
_entity.id
_entity.type
_entity.pdbx_description
1 polymer ?
#
loop_
_entity_poly.entity_id
_entity_poly.type
_entity_poly.pdbx_seq_one_letter_code
_entity_poly.pdbx_strand_id
1 'polypeptide(L)'
;MSREKITVVVPVRKGSQRVKNKNFKPFADSNLLKIKLDVLKQVDVIDEIVVNTDSNIAMEIADEYDVSKCIREDYYASSECNNSEFFQNIAENTDTDYIIYSPCTAPLIKVDTYYDFINRFRNAKDRCDSLTTVTDVKQHLWLDGKPMNYKPSDS
;
A
#
# COMPACT_ATOMS: atom_id res chain seq x y z
N MET A 1 -25.18 12.84 9.03
CA MET A 1 -24.52 11.65 8.48
C MET A 1 -23.15 11.56 9.13
N SER A 2 -22.80 10.42 9.74
CA SER A 2 -21.44 10.21 10.26
C SER A 2 -20.45 10.31 9.12
N ARG A 3 -19.28 10.88 9.36
CA ARG A 3 -18.17 10.88 8.40
C ARG A 3 -17.73 9.43 8.18
N GLU A 4 -17.56 9.04 6.92
CA GLU A 4 -17.07 7.71 6.55
C GLU A 4 -15.62 7.55 7.03
N LYS A 5 -15.36 6.44 7.73
CA LYS A 5 -14.06 6.10 8.30
C LYS A 5 -13.11 5.61 7.19
N ILE A 6 -11.90 6.15 7.16
CA ILE A 6 -10.82 5.76 6.24
C ILE A 6 -9.68 5.15 7.04
N THR A 7 -9.38 3.88 6.77
CA THR A 7 -8.23 3.19 7.36
C THR A 7 -7.16 2.90 6.30
N VAL A 8 -5.93 3.27 6.58
CA VAL A 8 -4.78 2.89 5.73
C VAL A 8 -4.13 1.63 6.27
N VAL A 9 -4.06 0.60 5.44
CA VAL A 9 -3.37 -0.65 5.75
C VAL A 9 -1.98 -0.65 5.10
N VAL A 10 -0.95 -0.76 5.93
CA VAL A 10 0.46 -0.86 5.53
C VAL A 10 0.91 -2.32 5.66
N PRO A 11 0.98 -3.08 4.55
CA PRO A 11 1.36 -4.48 4.61
C PRO A 11 2.88 -4.62 4.70
N VAL A 12 3.33 -5.33 5.72
CA VAL A 12 4.75 -5.63 5.94
C VAL A 12 4.90 -7.09 6.31
N ARG A 13 5.57 -7.89 5.50
CA ARG A 13 5.86 -9.28 5.85
C ARG A 13 7.31 -9.48 6.22
N LYS A 14 7.57 -10.41 7.14
CA LYS A 14 8.86 -11.01 7.41
C LYS A 14 9.33 -11.74 6.15
N GLY A 15 10.57 -11.63 5.76
CA GLY A 15 11.11 -12.48 4.69
C GLY A 15 10.77 -12.04 3.26
N SER A 16 11.15 -10.82 2.90
CA SER A 16 11.23 -10.42 1.49
C SER A 16 12.20 -11.32 0.72
N GLN A 17 11.71 -12.05 -0.29
CA GLN A 17 12.51 -13.06 -1.02
C GLN A 17 13.68 -12.44 -1.82
N ARG A 18 13.45 -11.33 -2.54
CA ARG A 18 14.47 -10.67 -3.39
C ARG A 18 15.50 -9.86 -2.61
N VAL A 19 15.07 -9.19 -1.53
CA VAL A 19 15.92 -8.38 -0.66
C VAL A 19 15.54 -8.70 0.78
N LYS A 20 16.38 -9.47 1.48
CA LYS A 20 16.11 -9.88 2.86
C LYS A 20 15.86 -8.64 3.75
N ASN A 21 14.76 -8.65 4.50
CA ASN A 21 14.33 -7.58 5.41
C ASN A 21 14.22 -6.19 4.74
N LYS A 22 13.79 -6.14 3.49
CA LYS A 22 13.74 -4.93 2.67
C LYS A 22 13.14 -3.71 3.39
N ASN A 23 12.04 -3.89 4.10
CA ASN A 23 11.29 -2.80 4.73
C ASN A 23 11.99 -2.21 5.97
N PHE A 24 13.00 -2.92 6.51
CA PHE A 24 13.74 -2.55 7.72
C PHE A 24 15.20 -2.19 7.46
N LYS A 25 15.68 -2.40 6.22
CA LYS A 25 17.04 -1.98 5.86
C LYS A 25 17.19 -0.48 5.93
N PRO A 26 18.37 0.02 6.34
CA PRO A 26 18.69 1.45 6.25
C PRO A 26 18.41 1.96 4.83
N PHE A 27 17.62 3.02 4.76
CA PHE A 27 17.31 3.76 3.55
C PHE A 27 17.24 5.24 3.91
N ALA A 28 18.17 6.04 3.36
CA ALA A 28 18.49 7.35 3.88
C ALA A 28 18.79 7.26 5.41
N ASP A 29 18.31 8.16 6.23
CA ASP A 29 18.51 8.13 7.68
C ASP A 29 17.43 7.32 8.44
N SER A 30 16.71 6.43 7.76
CA SER A 30 15.55 5.71 8.30
C SER A 30 15.41 4.31 7.67
N ASN A 31 14.17 3.82 7.52
CA ASN A 31 13.81 2.63 6.76
C ASN A 31 12.46 2.83 6.05
N LEU A 32 12.11 1.93 5.12
CA LEU A 32 10.90 2.10 4.30
C LEU A 32 9.61 2.13 5.10
N LEU A 33 9.50 1.38 6.20
CA LEU A 33 8.31 1.38 7.04
C LEU A 33 8.17 2.72 7.78
N LYS A 34 9.22 3.19 8.44
CA LYS A 34 9.21 4.46 9.17
C LYS A 34 8.90 5.64 8.24
N ILE A 35 9.56 5.71 7.06
CA ILE A 35 9.26 6.73 6.05
C ILE A 35 7.78 6.70 5.63
N LYS A 36 7.21 5.52 5.45
CA LYS A 36 5.78 5.40 5.11
C LYS A 36 4.89 5.92 6.23
N LEU A 37 5.17 5.56 7.48
CA LEU A 37 4.41 6.02 8.64
C LEU A 37 4.54 7.53 8.86
N ASP A 38 5.75 8.10 8.69
CA ASP A 38 5.99 9.54 8.76
C ASP A 38 5.11 10.33 7.79
N VAL A 39 4.93 9.83 6.57
CA VAL A 39 4.05 10.46 5.58
C VAL A 39 2.59 10.30 5.97
N LEU A 40 2.16 9.09 6.36
CA LEU A 40 0.75 8.81 6.67
C LEU A 40 0.26 9.57 7.90
N LYS A 41 1.10 9.75 8.91
CA LYS A 41 0.78 10.51 10.14
C LYS A 41 0.53 12.01 9.88
N GLN A 42 0.93 12.52 8.72
CA GLN A 42 0.68 13.91 8.30
C GLN A 42 -0.63 14.08 7.53
N VAL A 43 -1.34 13.01 7.22
CA VAL A 43 -2.60 13.04 6.44
C VAL A 43 -3.78 12.97 7.40
N ASP A 44 -4.27 14.10 7.85
CA ASP A 44 -5.29 14.25 8.91
C ASP A 44 -6.68 13.72 8.55
N VAL A 45 -6.93 13.42 7.28
CA VAL A 45 -8.19 12.83 6.79
C VAL A 45 -8.21 11.31 6.91
N ILE A 46 -7.10 10.68 7.29
CA ILE A 46 -6.99 9.26 7.63
C ILE A 46 -7.39 9.09 9.08
N ASP A 47 -8.36 8.20 9.34
CA ASP A 47 -8.88 7.97 10.69
C ASP A 47 -8.03 6.94 11.46
N GLU A 48 -7.43 5.98 10.73
CA GLU A 48 -6.63 4.93 11.34
C GLU A 48 -5.51 4.45 10.40
N ILE A 49 -4.36 4.15 10.96
CA ILE A 49 -3.23 3.50 10.27
C ILE A 49 -3.03 2.13 10.91
N VAL A 50 -3.05 1.07 10.11
CA VAL A 50 -2.87 -0.32 10.56
C VAL A 50 -1.64 -0.92 9.90
N VAL A 51 -0.67 -1.34 10.68
CA VAL A 51 0.45 -2.16 10.20
C VAL A 51 0.03 -3.64 10.23
N ASN A 52 -0.20 -4.22 9.04
CA ASN A 52 -0.56 -5.63 8.88
C ASN A 52 0.70 -6.47 8.66
N THR A 53 1.08 -7.28 9.67
CA THR A 53 2.42 -7.90 9.69
C THR A 53 2.50 -9.21 10.47
N ASP A 54 3.45 -10.08 10.07
CA ASP A 54 3.95 -11.25 10.77
C ASP A 54 5.33 -11.00 11.41
N SER A 55 5.82 -9.74 11.42
CA SER A 55 7.17 -9.37 11.87
C SER A 55 7.15 -8.64 13.21
N ASN A 56 7.86 -9.17 14.22
CA ASN A 56 8.03 -8.49 15.51
C ASN A 56 8.67 -7.10 15.37
N ILE A 57 9.64 -6.94 14.46
CA ILE A 57 10.27 -5.63 14.20
C ILE A 57 9.23 -4.62 13.69
N ALA A 58 8.30 -5.04 12.83
CA ALA A 58 7.25 -4.15 12.35
C ALA A 58 6.24 -3.82 13.46
N MET A 59 5.96 -4.75 14.37
CA MET A 59 5.10 -4.52 15.54
C MET A 59 5.74 -3.50 16.50
N GLU A 60 7.04 -3.63 16.79
CA GLU A 60 7.80 -2.66 17.60
C GLU A 60 7.79 -1.25 16.98
N ILE A 61 7.98 -1.15 15.66
CA ILE A 61 7.89 0.14 14.96
C ILE A 61 6.47 0.70 15.00
N ALA A 62 5.43 -0.13 14.88
CA ALA A 62 4.05 0.31 15.00
C ALA A 62 3.75 0.87 16.41
N ASP A 63 4.29 0.24 17.46
CA ASP A 63 4.21 0.77 18.84
C ASP A 63 4.94 2.10 19.00
N GLU A 64 6.15 2.23 18.44
CA GLU A 64 6.93 3.48 18.44
C GLU A 64 6.13 4.64 17.79
N TYR A 65 5.36 4.35 16.75
CA TYR A 65 4.55 5.33 16.02
C TYR A 65 3.14 5.51 16.56
N ASP A 66 2.75 4.77 17.59
CA ASP A 66 1.37 4.78 18.13
C ASP A 66 0.33 4.58 17.01
N VAL A 67 0.48 3.47 16.27
CA VAL A 67 -0.46 3.05 15.21
C VAL A 67 -0.94 1.62 15.47
N SER A 68 -2.13 1.30 14.93
CA SER A 68 -2.75 -0.01 15.09
C SER A 68 -1.93 -1.12 14.42
N LYS A 69 -2.06 -2.33 14.97
CA LYS A 69 -1.42 -3.55 14.46
C LYS A 69 -2.46 -4.60 14.12
N CYS A 70 -2.30 -5.25 12.99
CA CYS A 70 -3.02 -6.46 12.64
C CYS A 70 -2.00 -7.59 12.43
N ILE A 71 -2.07 -8.61 13.26
CA ILE A 71 -1.17 -9.78 13.14
C ILE A 71 -1.60 -10.60 11.94
N ARG A 72 -0.68 -10.78 11.00
CA ARG A 72 -0.89 -11.58 9.80
C ARG A 72 -0.53 -13.03 10.10
N GLU A 73 -1.48 -13.93 9.94
CA GLU A 73 -1.23 -15.37 10.03
C GLU A 73 -0.25 -15.84 8.95
N ASP A 74 0.48 -16.92 9.25
CA ASP A 74 1.54 -17.47 8.38
C ASP A 74 1.05 -17.77 6.95
N TYR A 75 -0.18 -18.27 6.80
CA TYR A 75 -0.79 -18.51 5.49
C TYR A 75 -0.82 -17.25 4.63
N TYR A 76 -1.34 -16.13 5.17
CA TYR A 76 -1.45 -14.86 4.45
C TYR A 76 -0.10 -14.15 4.23
N ALA A 77 0.95 -14.60 4.92
CA ALA A 77 2.33 -14.14 4.70
C ALA A 77 3.09 -15.04 3.71
N SER A 78 2.57 -16.21 3.37
CA SER A 78 3.19 -17.20 2.49
C SER A 78 3.11 -16.83 1.00
N SER A 79 3.72 -17.66 0.16
CA SER A 79 3.58 -17.59 -1.31
C SER A 79 2.41 -18.40 -1.84
N GLU A 80 1.73 -19.15 -1.00
CA GLU A 80 0.56 -19.99 -1.34
C GLU A 80 -0.72 -19.14 -1.37
N CYS A 81 -0.80 -18.13 -0.51
CA CYS A 81 -1.91 -17.20 -0.47
C CYS A 81 -1.91 -16.31 -1.72
N ASN A 82 -3.01 -16.31 -2.44
CA ASN A 82 -3.19 -15.40 -3.57
C ASN A 82 -3.62 -13.99 -3.14
N ASN A 83 -3.55 -13.04 -4.06
CA ASN A 83 -3.87 -11.64 -3.74
C ASN A 83 -5.34 -11.44 -3.31
N SER A 84 -6.29 -12.17 -3.88
CA SER A 84 -7.71 -12.03 -3.55
C SER A 84 -7.99 -12.48 -2.11
N GLU A 85 -7.44 -13.61 -1.69
CA GLU A 85 -7.54 -14.11 -0.32
C GLU A 85 -6.88 -13.16 0.67
N PHE A 86 -5.73 -12.60 0.29
CA PHE A 86 -5.04 -11.62 1.13
C PHE A 86 -5.83 -10.33 1.31
N PHE A 87 -6.41 -9.78 0.23
CA PHE A 87 -7.25 -8.58 0.32
C PHE A 87 -8.56 -8.84 1.07
N GLN A 88 -9.15 -10.02 0.90
CA GLN A 88 -10.31 -10.42 1.68
C GLN A 88 -9.98 -10.47 3.18
N ASN A 89 -8.86 -11.08 3.57
CA ASN A 89 -8.41 -11.13 4.96
C ASN A 89 -8.19 -9.74 5.55
N ILE A 90 -7.61 -8.80 4.76
CA ILE A 90 -7.48 -7.40 5.20
C ILE A 90 -8.87 -6.79 5.47
N ALA A 91 -9.82 -6.97 4.56
CA ALA A 91 -11.16 -6.40 4.68
C ALA A 91 -11.91 -6.96 5.89
N GLU A 92 -11.83 -8.26 6.14
CA GLU A 92 -12.48 -8.94 7.28
C GLU A 92 -11.88 -8.54 8.64
N ASN A 93 -10.61 -8.10 8.67
CA ASN A 93 -9.90 -7.71 9.89
C ASN A 93 -9.75 -6.19 10.07
N THR A 94 -10.46 -5.37 9.27
CA THR A 94 -10.40 -3.91 9.35
C THR A 94 -11.82 -3.33 9.45
N ASP A 95 -12.18 -2.80 10.62
CA ASP A 95 -13.47 -2.15 10.85
C ASP A 95 -13.45 -0.71 10.32
N THR A 96 -13.89 -0.51 9.07
CA THR A 96 -13.82 0.77 8.37
C THR A 96 -14.78 0.81 7.17
N ASP A 97 -15.13 2.00 6.70
CA ASP A 97 -15.90 2.17 5.46
C ASP A 97 -15.01 2.04 4.21
N TYR A 98 -13.77 2.56 4.28
CA TYR A 98 -12.83 2.52 3.16
C TYR A 98 -11.43 2.12 3.60
N ILE A 99 -10.80 1.26 2.80
CA ILE A 99 -9.41 0.81 2.99
C ILE A 99 -8.52 1.42 1.92
N ILE A 100 -7.43 2.04 2.35
CA ILE A 100 -6.32 2.41 1.47
C ILE A 100 -5.19 1.41 1.67
N TYR A 101 -4.90 0.61 0.65
CA TYR A 101 -3.75 -0.29 0.64
C TYR A 101 -2.48 0.48 0.26
N SER A 102 -1.55 0.65 1.20
CA SER A 102 -0.36 1.50 1.01
C SER A 102 0.94 0.76 1.35
N PRO A 103 1.55 0.02 0.40
CA PRO A 103 2.77 -0.74 0.67
C PRO A 103 3.99 0.18 0.85
N CYS A 104 4.96 -0.27 1.67
CA CYS A 104 6.23 0.45 1.90
C CYS A 104 7.10 0.59 0.65
N THR A 105 6.85 -0.21 -0.39
CA THR A 105 7.64 -0.20 -1.64
C THR A 105 7.44 1.02 -2.52
N ALA A 106 6.56 1.92 -2.13
CA ALA A 106 6.36 3.23 -2.76
C ALA A 106 6.74 4.36 -1.77
N PRO A 107 8.02 4.54 -1.41
CA PRO A 107 8.45 5.48 -0.38
C PRO A 107 8.37 6.95 -0.80
N LEU A 108 8.26 7.24 -2.10
CA LEU A 108 8.27 8.61 -2.62
C LEU A 108 6.87 9.22 -2.78
N ILE A 109 5.82 8.51 -2.39
CA ILE A 109 4.46 9.07 -2.34
C ILE A 109 4.42 10.13 -1.25
N LYS A 110 3.97 11.34 -1.63
CA LYS A 110 3.90 12.50 -0.75
C LYS A 110 2.51 12.62 -0.08
N VAL A 111 2.44 13.42 0.97
CA VAL A 111 1.20 13.75 1.69
C VAL A 111 0.12 14.26 0.74
N ASP A 112 0.44 15.22 -0.15
CA ASP A 112 -0.50 15.79 -1.11
C ASP A 112 -1.11 14.73 -2.05
N THR A 113 -0.34 13.68 -2.38
CA THR A 113 -0.84 12.56 -3.22
C THR A 113 -1.95 11.79 -2.50
N TYR A 114 -1.87 11.60 -1.18
CA TYR A 114 -2.94 10.96 -0.42
C TYR A 114 -4.20 11.82 -0.38
N TYR A 115 -4.06 13.14 -0.18
CA TYR A 115 -5.20 14.06 -0.24
C TYR A 115 -5.88 14.05 -1.61
N ASP A 116 -5.11 14.15 -2.71
CA ASP A 116 -5.65 14.09 -4.07
C ASP A 116 -6.35 12.75 -4.34
N PHE A 117 -5.73 11.63 -3.95
CA PHE A 117 -6.30 10.29 -4.08
C PHE A 117 -7.63 10.14 -3.36
N ILE A 118 -7.70 10.54 -2.09
CA ILE A 118 -8.92 10.47 -1.27
C ILE A 118 -10.02 11.37 -1.85
N ASN A 119 -9.68 12.58 -2.26
CA ASN A 119 -10.64 13.52 -2.85
C ASN A 119 -11.19 13.01 -4.19
N ARG A 120 -10.34 12.43 -5.05
CA ARG A 120 -10.77 11.81 -6.31
C ARG A 120 -11.70 10.64 -6.06
N PHE A 121 -11.40 9.79 -5.11
CA PHE A 121 -12.27 8.67 -4.76
C PHE A 121 -13.63 9.16 -4.23
N ARG A 122 -13.66 10.09 -3.30
CA ARG A 122 -14.91 10.69 -2.77
C ARG A 122 -15.80 11.28 -3.86
N ASN A 123 -15.20 11.89 -4.88
CA ASN A 123 -15.93 12.46 -6.03
C ASN A 123 -16.36 11.40 -7.06
N ALA A 124 -15.85 10.20 -6.99
CA ALA A 124 -16.09 9.12 -7.96
C ALA A 124 -16.88 7.92 -7.37
N LYS A 125 -17.04 7.83 -6.06
CA LYS A 125 -17.59 6.66 -5.35
C LYS A 125 -19.00 6.26 -5.78
N ASP A 126 -19.80 7.16 -6.33
CA ASP A 126 -21.11 6.85 -6.88
C ASP A 126 -21.04 6.12 -8.24
N ARG A 127 -19.86 6.06 -8.85
CA ARG A 127 -19.58 5.47 -10.18
C ARG A 127 -18.59 4.34 -10.16
N CYS A 128 -17.75 4.26 -9.11
CA CYS A 128 -16.75 3.23 -8.96
C CYS A 128 -16.56 2.91 -7.46
N ASP A 129 -16.30 1.65 -7.17
CA ASP A 129 -16.07 1.10 -5.84
C ASP A 129 -14.59 1.07 -5.45
N SER A 130 -13.69 1.35 -6.40
CA SER A 130 -12.26 1.32 -6.19
C SER A 130 -11.52 2.36 -7.03
N LEU A 131 -10.34 2.77 -6.55
CA LEU A 131 -9.42 3.67 -7.25
C LEU A 131 -7.99 3.15 -7.08
N THR A 132 -7.19 3.21 -8.13
CA THR A 132 -5.76 2.84 -8.07
C THR A 132 -4.88 3.89 -8.71
N THR A 133 -3.64 3.97 -8.24
CA THR A 133 -2.60 4.76 -8.89
C THR A 133 -1.94 3.93 -9.99
N VAL A 134 -1.64 4.57 -11.11
CA VAL A 134 -0.95 3.94 -12.25
C VAL A 134 0.24 4.80 -12.68
N THR A 135 1.20 4.17 -13.34
CA THR A 135 2.31 4.86 -13.99
C THR A 135 2.08 4.85 -15.50
N ASP A 136 2.19 6.00 -16.13
CA ASP A 136 2.21 6.10 -17.59
C ASP A 136 3.53 5.56 -18.13
N VAL A 137 3.48 4.41 -18.80
CA VAL A 137 4.67 3.73 -19.34
C VAL A 137 4.95 4.27 -20.75
N LYS A 138 5.91 5.18 -20.86
CA LYS A 138 6.37 5.79 -22.13
C LYS A 138 7.55 5.03 -22.75
N GLN A 139 7.46 3.70 -22.76
CA GLN A 139 8.49 2.82 -23.34
C GLN A 139 7.87 1.99 -24.47
N HIS A 140 8.73 1.52 -25.37
CA HIS A 140 8.32 0.55 -26.40
C HIS A 140 8.02 -0.80 -25.72
N LEU A 141 6.74 -1.22 -25.78
CA LEU A 141 6.29 -2.49 -25.22
C LEU A 141 6.17 -3.53 -26.33
N TRP A 142 6.61 -4.76 -26.03
CA TRP A 142 6.54 -5.91 -26.92
C TRP A 142 5.84 -7.07 -26.23
N LEU A 143 4.96 -7.74 -26.95
CA LEU A 143 4.30 -8.98 -26.51
C LEU A 143 4.36 -9.98 -27.68
N ASP A 144 4.81 -11.19 -27.41
CA ASP A 144 4.95 -12.27 -28.40
C ASP A 144 5.65 -11.85 -29.70
N GLY A 145 6.74 -11.06 -29.55
CA GLY A 145 7.54 -10.59 -30.68
C GLY A 145 6.89 -9.49 -31.52
N LYS A 146 5.80 -8.86 -31.03
CA LYS A 146 5.10 -7.77 -31.71
C LYS A 146 5.07 -6.50 -30.85
N PRO A 147 5.22 -5.29 -31.46
CA PRO A 147 5.05 -4.05 -30.74
C PRO A 147 3.61 -3.85 -30.30
N MET A 148 3.40 -3.37 -29.05
CA MET A 148 2.07 -3.17 -28.47
C MET A 148 1.56 -1.73 -28.58
N ASN A 149 2.43 -0.76 -28.37
CA ASN A 149 2.08 0.65 -28.18
C ASN A 149 2.78 1.62 -29.16
N TYR A 150 3.40 1.11 -30.21
CA TYR A 150 4.01 1.93 -31.27
C TYR A 150 4.02 1.16 -32.59
N LYS A 151 4.25 1.88 -33.70
CA LYS A 151 4.48 1.30 -35.01
C LYS A 151 5.98 1.36 -35.31
N PRO A 152 6.61 0.28 -35.83
CA PRO A 152 8.05 0.28 -36.17
C PRO A 152 8.46 1.35 -37.19
N SER A 153 7.51 1.90 -37.95
CA SER A 153 7.73 3.00 -38.89
C SER A 153 7.78 4.40 -38.26
N ASP A 154 7.52 4.50 -36.96
CA ASP A 154 7.44 5.79 -36.25
C ASP A 154 8.77 6.11 -35.50
N SER A 155 9.86 5.36 -35.80
CA SER A 155 11.21 5.50 -35.22
C SER A 155 12.17 6.22 -36.16
#